data_e0f2e766e1357e320053021725300111
#
_entry.id   e0f2e766e1357e320053021725300111
#
_cell.length_a   1.000
_cell.length_b   1.000
_cell.length_c   1.000
_cell.angle_alpha   90.00
_cell.angle_beta   90.00
_cell.angle_gamma   90.00
#
_symmetry.space_group_name_H-M   'P 1'
#
loop_
_entity.id
_entity.type
_entity.pdbx_description
1 polymer ?
#
loop_
_entity_poly.entity_id
_entity_poly.type
_entity_poly.pdbx_seq_one_letter_code
_entity_poly.pdbx_strand_id
1 'polypeptide(L)'
;MSDGSIDHYDRAAQRAWFEQVIGDLHERFADLTEGEPASYIPELAQVDPDMFAIAAMTVDGVELSVGDAHHDFTIQSVSKLLLYGLALETHGRDAVLAKVGVAPTGNAFDSIALDEDPSRAPNPMVNAGAIAITDLVAGDDLDERVENVRAMYHRYLGRLPEVDQAVWASERATGNHNRAIAYLMLSEGIITDRVEETLDLYFAQCSVRVDAVDLAMIAATIANHGVHPLTGEQVARRDVTRDQLTVALTCGMYDYAGEWAYSVGIPAKSGVGGGILGILPGVGGIAVFSPRLDDHGNSVRGLRVFEELAKEFELHVFDPSRPWRRPLSD
;
A
#
# COMPACT_ATOMS: atom_id res chain seq x y z
N MET A 1 7.67 -37.49 31.94
CA MET A 1 7.15 -36.25 32.49
C MET A 1 8.29 -35.24 32.34
N SER A 2 8.35 -34.58 31.21
CA SER A 2 9.19 -33.40 30.97
C SER A 2 8.23 -32.29 30.61
N ASP A 3 8.12 -31.38 31.58
CA ASP A 3 7.35 -30.16 31.52
C ASP A 3 7.90 -29.31 30.36
N GLY A 4 7.12 -29.23 29.29
CA GLY A 4 7.39 -28.33 28.16
C GLY A 4 6.97 -26.94 28.55
N SER A 5 7.76 -26.23 29.33
CA SER A 5 7.65 -24.78 29.47
C SER A 5 7.99 -24.14 28.12
N ILE A 6 6.95 -23.91 27.31
CA ILE A 6 7.02 -22.91 26.26
C ILE A 6 7.30 -21.60 27.00
N ASP A 7 8.51 -21.07 26.83
CA ASP A 7 8.87 -19.75 27.29
C ASP A 7 7.74 -18.78 26.91
N HIS A 8 7.00 -18.33 27.91
CA HIS A 8 6.14 -17.17 27.80
C HIS A 8 7.07 -15.98 27.59
N TYR A 9 7.46 -15.73 26.34
CA TYR A 9 8.05 -14.46 25.98
C TYR A 9 7.17 -13.37 26.59
N ASP A 10 7.77 -12.55 27.43
CA ASP A 10 7.06 -11.45 28.08
C ASP A 10 6.61 -10.46 27.00
N ARG A 11 5.34 -10.54 26.60
CA ARG A 11 4.76 -9.67 25.58
C ARG A 11 4.93 -8.18 25.90
N ALA A 12 4.94 -7.84 27.18
CA ALA A 12 5.16 -6.47 27.62
C ALA A 12 6.61 -6.02 27.35
N ALA A 13 7.58 -6.90 27.61
CA ALA A 13 8.98 -6.62 27.30
C ALA A 13 9.23 -6.49 25.78
N GLN A 14 8.62 -7.37 24.98
CA GLN A 14 8.70 -7.29 23.50
C GLN A 14 8.09 -6.01 22.98
N ARG A 15 6.92 -5.62 23.51
CA ARG A 15 6.26 -4.36 23.16
C ARG A 15 7.17 -3.16 23.48
N ALA A 16 7.64 -3.07 24.72
CA ALA A 16 8.50 -1.98 25.17
C ALA A 16 9.80 -1.87 24.35
N TRP A 17 10.38 -3.03 24.00
CA TRP A 17 11.56 -3.08 23.14
C TRP A 17 11.25 -2.56 21.72
N PHE A 18 10.14 -2.96 21.10
CA PHE A 18 9.79 -2.48 19.77
C PHE A 18 9.38 -1.00 19.77
N GLU A 19 8.70 -0.52 20.83
CA GLU A 19 8.44 0.92 21.07
C GLU A 19 9.75 1.71 21.11
N GLN A 20 10.77 1.20 21.79
CA GLN A 20 12.09 1.82 21.82
C GLN A 20 12.72 1.84 20.41
N VAL A 21 12.68 0.75 19.69
CA VAL A 21 13.27 0.66 18.33
C VAL A 21 12.66 1.71 17.39
N ILE A 22 11.32 1.79 17.32
CA ILE A 22 10.70 2.78 16.43
C ILE A 22 10.94 4.22 16.92
N GLY A 23 11.06 4.43 18.24
CA GLY A 23 11.46 5.69 18.83
C GLY A 23 12.88 6.12 18.43
N ASP A 24 13.85 5.22 18.58
CA ASP A 24 15.25 5.48 18.21
C ASP A 24 15.40 5.74 16.70
N LEU A 25 14.64 5.03 15.85
CA LEU A 25 14.63 5.27 14.40
C LEU A 25 13.98 6.61 14.05
N HIS A 26 12.90 6.99 14.74
CA HIS A 26 12.27 8.28 14.55
C HIS A 26 13.23 9.42 14.92
N GLU A 27 13.85 9.37 16.10
CA GLU A 27 14.84 10.36 16.54
C GLU A 27 16.04 10.45 15.56
N ARG A 28 16.55 9.30 15.10
CA ARG A 28 17.70 9.21 14.20
C ARG A 28 17.46 9.87 12.85
N PHE A 29 16.23 9.79 12.32
CA PHE A 29 15.90 10.32 11.00
C PHE A 29 15.08 11.62 11.02
N ALA A 30 14.75 12.15 12.20
CA ALA A 30 13.96 13.38 12.33
C ALA A 30 14.61 14.58 11.61
N ASP A 31 15.93 14.72 11.71
CA ASP A 31 16.67 15.83 11.11
C ASP A 31 17.02 15.62 9.61
N LEU A 32 16.57 14.54 9.01
CA LEU A 32 16.81 14.28 7.59
C LEU A 32 15.90 15.18 6.73
N THR A 33 16.50 16.10 5.99
CA THR A 33 15.80 17.14 5.21
C THR A 33 15.90 16.95 3.70
N GLU A 34 16.47 15.83 3.25
CA GLU A 34 16.56 15.47 1.84
C GLU A 34 15.15 15.19 1.25
N GLY A 35 15.00 15.49 -0.03
CA GLY A 35 13.74 15.33 -0.75
C GLY A 35 12.77 16.50 -0.55
N GLU A 36 11.73 16.53 -1.38
CA GLU A 36 10.72 17.59 -1.40
C GLU A 36 9.30 16.95 -1.45
N PRO A 37 8.28 17.61 -0.88
CA PRO A 37 6.90 17.16 -1.07
C PRO A 37 6.49 17.16 -2.53
N ALA A 38 5.54 16.27 -2.89
CA ALA A 38 4.94 16.28 -4.23
C ALA A 38 4.33 17.65 -4.53
N SER A 39 4.53 18.17 -5.75
CA SER A 39 4.14 19.54 -6.10
C SER A 39 3.20 19.63 -7.32
N TYR A 40 2.70 18.50 -7.83
CA TYR A 40 1.83 18.49 -9.02
C TYR A 40 0.41 18.98 -8.73
N ILE A 41 -0.02 19.02 -7.45
CA ILE A 41 -1.22 19.70 -6.97
C ILE A 41 -0.90 20.54 -5.72
N PRO A 42 -1.61 21.67 -5.53
CA PRO A 42 -1.30 22.62 -4.44
C PRO A 42 -1.40 22.00 -3.04
N GLU A 43 -2.34 21.11 -2.82
CA GLU A 43 -2.61 20.50 -1.51
C GLU A 43 -1.43 19.65 -1.03
N LEU A 44 -0.78 18.91 -1.92
CA LEU A 44 0.42 18.15 -1.59
C LEU A 44 1.65 19.04 -1.44
N ALA A 45 1.74 20.13 -2.22
CA ALA A 45 2.85 21.08 -2.13
C ALA A 45 2.87 21.90 -0.83
N GLN A 46 1.73 22.03 -0.15
CA GLN A 46 1.58 22.85 1.06
C GLN A 46 1.71 22.03 2.37
N VAL A 47 1.93 20.72 2.28
CA VAL A 47 2.13 19.89 3.46
C VAL A 47 3.41 20.32 4.21
N ASP A 48 3.39 20.26 5.53
CA ASP A 48 4.59 20.51 6.33
C ASP A 48 5.63 19.42 6.03
N PRO A 49 6.78 19.75 5.42
CA PRO A 49 7.78 18.77 4.99
C PRO A 49 8.48 18.09 6.17
N ASP A 50 8.38 18.63 7.39
CA ASP A 50 9.06 18.10 8.57
C ASP A 50 8.23 17.08 9.33
N MET A 51 6.95 16.87 8.95
CA MET A 51 6.14 15.79 9.51
C MET A 51 6.79 14.44 9.34
N PHE A 52 6.76 13.65 10.42
CA PHE A 52 7.32 12.31 10.40
C PHE A 52 6.63 11.41 11.42
N ALA A 53 6.24 10.22 10.98
CA ALA A 53 5.63 9.20 11.81
C ALA A 53 6.10 7.80 11.43
N ILE A 54 6.19 6.94 12.43
CA ILE A 54 6.31 5.49 12.26
C ILE A 54 5.18 4.84 13.05
N ALA A 55 4.43 3.93 12.43
CA ALA A 55 3.40 3.15 13.07
C ALA A 55 3.56 1.66 12.77
N ALA A 56 3.16 0.82 13.69
CA ALA A 56 3.12 -0.62 13.50
C ALA A 56 1.85 -1.21 14.11
N MET A 57 1.33 -2.25 13.47
CA MET A 57 0.19 -3.02 13.93
C MET A 57 0.52 -4.50 13.82
N THR A 58 0.46 -5.25 14.90
CA THR A 58 0.69 -6.68 14.87
C THR A 58 -0.57 -7.46 14.45
N VAL A 59 -0.41 -8.72 14.00
CA VAL A 59 -1.56 -9.56 13.63
C VAL A 59 -2.48 -9.90 14.82
N ASP A 60 -2.01 -9.73 16.05
CA ASP A 60 -2.79 -9.89 17.29
C ASP A 60 -3.32 -8.55 17.87
N GLY A 61 -3.24 -7.46 17.08
CA GLY A 61 -3.90 -6.19 17.39
C GLY A 61 -3.14 -5.26 18.32
N VAL A 62 -1.82 -5.41 18.46
CA VAL A 62 -1.00 -4.46 19.22
C VAL A 62 -0.60 -3.31 18.30
N GLU A 63 -1.05 -2.11 18.66
CA GLU A 63 -0.66 -0.85 18.01
C GLU A 63 0.54 -0.23 18.70
N LEU A 64 1.49 0.27 17.89
CA LEU A 64 2.66 1.04 18.29
C LEU A 64 2.81 2.22 17.34
N SER A 65 3.12 3.40 17.87
CA SER A 65 3.30 4.58 17.02
C SER A 65 4.19 5.62 17.67
N VAL A 66 4.85 6.46 16.84
CA VAL A 66 5.68 7.57 17.24
C VAL A 66 5.59 8.71 16.22
N GLY A 67 5.77 9.94 16.68
CA GLY A 67 5.70 11.15 15.88
C GLY A 67 4.26 11.51 15.48
N ASP A 68 4.08 12.04 14.28
CA ASP A 68 2.81 12.55 13.75
C ASP A 68 1.86 11.43 13.28
N ALA A 69 1.79 10.32 14.03
CA ALA A 69 1.16 9.07 13.59
C ALA A 69 -0.35 9.18 13.32
N HIS A 70 -1.03 10.12 13.95
CA HIS A 70 -2.46 10.39 13.78
C HIS A 70 -2.74 11.64 12.93
N HIS A 71 -1.73 12.15 12.21
CA HIS A 71 -1.95 13.22 11.24
C HIS A 71 -2.54 12.64 9.96
N ASP A 72 -3.69 13.19 9.54
CA ASP A 72 -4.37 12.80 8.30
C ASP A 72 -3.59 13.27 7.07
N PHE A 73 -3.38 12.37 6.13
CA PHE A 73 -2.88 12.64 4.79
C PHE A 73 -3.65 11.83 3.74
N THR A 74 -3.53 12.16 2.46
CA THR A 74 -4.21 11.38 1.42
C THR A 74 -3.43 10.14 1.06
N ILE A 75 -4.14 9.01 0.96
CA ILE A 75 -3.56 7.66 0.75
C ILE A 75 -2.81 7.53 -0.58
N GLN A 76 -3.21 8.31 -1.58
CA GLN A 76 -2.61 8.32 -2.91
C GLN A 76 -2.46 6.91 -3.49
N SER A 77 -1.30 6.61 -4.08
CA SER A 77 -1.05 5.33 -4.75
C SER A 77 -1.05 4.10 -3.84
N VAL A 78 -1.10 4.24 -2.52
CA VAL A 78 -1.28 3.09 -1.62
C VAL A 78 -2.66 2.45 -1.84
N SER A 79 -3.67 3.23 -2.21
CA SER A 79 -5.03 2.77 -2.56
C SER A 79 -5.04 1.65 -3.62
N LYS A 80 -4.09 1.66 -4.56
CA LYS A 80 -3.99 0.68 -5.66
C LYS A 80 -3.94 -0.75 -5.17
N LEU A 81 -3.25 -1.00 -4.05
CA LEU A 81 -3.14 -2.33 -3.45
C LEU A 81 -4.49 -2.85 -2.94
N LEU A 82 -5.30 -1.97 -2.37
CA LEU A 82 -6.64 -2.31 -1.87
C LEU A 82 -7.61 -2.59 -3.02
N LEU A 83 -7.63 -1.71 -4.04
CA LEU A 83 -8.50 -1.87 -5.20
C LEU A 83 -8.16 -3.14 -6.00
N TYR A 84 -6.88 -3.48 -6.10
CA TYR A 84 -6.45 -4.75 -6.69
C TYR A 84 -7.03 -5.94 -5.93
N GLY A 85 -6.98 -5.91 -4.59
CA GLY A 85 -7.64 -6.91 -3.74
C GLY A 85 -9.14 -6.97 -3.98
N LEU A 86 -9.84 -5.84 -4.04
CA LEU A 86 -11.27 -5.76 -4.31
C LEU A 86 -11.65 -6.38 -5.67
N ALA A 87 -10.88 -6.08 -6.72
CA ALA A 87 -11.10 -6.66 -8.04
C ALA A 87 -10.91 -8.18 -8.05
N LEU A 88 -9.87 -8.69 -7.38
CA LEU A 88 -9.64 -10.13 -7.23
C LEU A 88 -10.75 -10.83 -6.43
N GLU A 89 -11.27 -10.19 -5.39
CA GLU A 89 -12.41 -10.69 -4.60
C GLU A 89 -13.67 -10.82 -5.47
N THR A 90 -13.93 -9.79 -6.28
CA THR A 90 -15.18 -9.66 -7.05
C THR A 90 -15.19 -10.54 -8.31
N HIS A 91 -14.09 -10.51 -9.07
CA HIS A 91 -14.04 -11.09 -10.42
C HIS A 91 -13.19 -12.37 -10.51
N GLY A 92 -12.37 -12.62 -9.50
CA GLY A 92 -11.40 -13.71 -9.51
C GLY A 92 -10.15 -13.41 -10.35
N ARG A 93 -9.13 -14.24 -10.14
CA ARG A 93 -7.78 -14.04 -10.67
C ARG A 93 -7.71 -13.98 -12.19
N ASP A 94 -8.39 -14.92 -12.87
CA ASP A 94 -8.31 -15.05 -14.34
C ASP A 94 -8.91 -13.84 -15.06
N ALA A 95 -10.04 -13.33 -14.56
CA ALA A 95 -10.70 -12.15 -15.12
C ALA A 95 -9.85 -10.89 -14.94
N VAL A 96 -9.22 -10.73 -13.77
CA VAL A 96 -8.32 -9.60 -13.49
C VAL A 96 -7.06 -9.68 -14.35
N LEU A 97 -6.42 -10.85 -14.47
CA LEU A 97 -5.22 -11.05 -15.28
C LEU A 97 -5.47 -10.85 -16.79
N ALA A 98 -6.69 -11.04 -17.25
CA ALA A 98 -7.06 -10.71 -18.63
C ALA A 98 -7.04 -9.20 -18.94
N LYS A 99 -7.10 -8.34 -17.91
CA LYS A 99 -7.12 -6.88 -18.03
C LYS A 99 -5.83 -6.22 -17.55
N VAL A 100 -5.17 -6.81 -16.56
CA VAL A 100 -3.97 -6.24 -15.93
C VAL A 100 -2.96 -7.35 -15.67
N GLY A 101 -1.74 -7.19 -16.19
CA GLY A 101 -0.61 -8.07 -15.91
C GLY A 101 -0.09 -7.92 -14.47
N VAL A 102 1.03 -8.57 -14.17
CA VAL A 102 1.66 -8.56 -12.83
C VAL A 102 3.17 -8.35 -12.86
N ALA A 103 3.73 -8.13 -14.07
CA ALA A 103 5.15 -7.97 -14.22
C ALA A 103 5.62 -6.54 -13.88
N PRO A 104 6.76 -6.36 -13.22
CA PRO A 104 7.37 -5.05 -13.05
C PRO A 104 7.79 -4.49 -14.43
N THR A 105 7.60 -3.18 -14.63
CA THR A 105 7.91 -2.53 -15.91
C THR A 105 9.30 -1.90 -15.96
N GLY A 106 9.86 -1.55 -14.80
CA GLY A 106 11.07 -0.71 -14.72
C GLY A 106 10.87 0.73 -15.22
N ASN A 107 9.63 1.13 -15.55
CA ASN A 107 9.27 2.47 -15.99
C ASN A 107 8.68 3.28 -14.85
N ALA A 108 8.65 4.61 -14.98
CA ALA A 108 7.94 5.49 -14.06
C ALA A 108 6.46 5.07 -13.94
N PHE A 109 5.88 5.27 -12.77
CA PHE A 109 4.51 4.82 -12.44
C PHE A 109 3.40 5.44 -13.29
N ASP A 110 3.67 6.58 -13.88
CA ASP A 110 2.77 7.34 -14.76
C ASP A 110 3.12 7.18 -16.25
N SER A 111 4.01 6.28 -16.61
CA SER A 111 4.39 6.03 -18.01
C SER A 111 3.17 5.70 -18.86
N ILE A 112 3.06 6.33 -20.05
CA ILE A 112 2.07 6.01 -21.09
C ILE A 112 2.56 4.78 -21.87
N ALA A 113 2.69 3.65 -21.18
CA ALA A 113 3.06 2.37 -21.77
C ALA A 113 2.03 1.31 -21.43
N LEU A 114 1.60 0.56 -22.42
CA LEU A 114 0.85 -0.67 -22.23
C LEU A 114 1.81 -1.84 -22.07
N ASP A 115 1.30 -3.03 -21.72
CA ASP A 115 2.07 -4.27 -21.65
C ASP A 115 2.60 -4.63 -23.07
N GLU A 116 3.53 -5.58 -23.14
CA GLU A 116 3.90 -6.23 -24.42
C GLU A 116 2.67 -6.85 -25.12
N ASP A 117 1.71 -7.34 -24.33
CA ASP A 117 0.37 -7.66 -24.77
C ASP A 117 -0.50 -6.38 -24.72
N PRO A 118 -0.82 -5.78 -25.89
CA PRO A 118 -1.56 -4.51 -25.94
C PRO A 118 -3.01 -4.65 -25.45
N SER A 119 -3.50 -5.86 -25.18
CA SER A 119 -4.87 -6.11 -24.69
C SER A 119 -5.01 -5.90 -23.17
N ARG A 120 -3.92 -5.60 -22.46
CA ARG A 120 -3.94 -5.41 -21.00
C ARG A 120 -2.95 -4.33 -20.52
N ALA A 121 -3.23 -3.78 -19.32
CA ALA A 121 -2.30 -2.88 -18.63
C ALA A 121 -1.14 -3.67 -17.98
N PRO A 122 0.04 -3.04 -17.74
CA PRO A 122 1.25 -3.76 -17.31
C PRO A 122 1.12 -4.46 -15.94
N ASN A 123 0.75 -3.69 -14.89
CA ASN A 123 0.52 -4.22 -13.55
C ASN A 123 -0.36 -3.26 -12.73
N PRO A 124 -0.99 -3.71 -11.64
CA PRO A 124 -1.97 -2.90 -10.91
C PRO A 124 -1.37 -1.75 -10.10
N MET A 125 -0.05 -1.65 -9.97
CA MET A 125 0.64 -0.63 -9.14
C MET A 125 1.07 0.60 -9.95
N VAL A 126 1.04 0.56 -11.30
CA VAL A 126 1.18 1.73 -12.18
C VAL A 126 -0.18 2.34 -12.51
N ASN A 127 -0.22 3.60 -12.97
CA ASN A 127 -1.48 4.31 -13.19
C ASN A 127 -2.39 3.60 -14.21
N ALA A 128 -1.85 3.13 -15.33
CA ALA A 128 -2.63 2.39 -16.32
C ALA A 128 -3.33 1.17 -15.71
N GLY A 129 -2.59 0.34 -14.97
CA GLY A 129 -3.17 -0.82 -14.32
C GLY A 129 -4.17 -0.47 -13.23
N ALA A 130 -3.90 0.56 -12.43
CA ALA A 130 -4.82 1.00 -11.38
C ALA A 130 -6.13 1.55 -11.95
N ILE A 131 -6.09 2.30 -13.06
CA ILE A 131 -7.29 2.77 -13.77
C ILE A 131 -8.07 1.59 -14.34
N ALA A 132 -7.39 0.60 -14.94
CA ALA A 132 -8.05 -0.62 -15.44
C ALA A 132 -8.69 -1.44 -14.30
N ILE A 133 -8.04 -1.54 -13.14
CA ILE A 133 -8.63 -2.14 -11.92
C ILE A 133 -9.83 -1.34 -11.43
N THR A 134 -9.76 -0.01 -11.46
CA THR A 134 -10.89 0.84 -11.06
C THR A 134 -12.08 0.65 -11.99
N ASP A 135 -11.86 0.44 -13.29
CA ASP A 135 -12.93 0.13 -14.24
C ASP A 135 -13.66 -1.19 -13.91
N LEU A 136 -12.98 -2.14 -13.27
CA LEU A 136 -13.55 -3.41 -12.80
C LEU A 136 -14.35 -3.28 -11.50
N VAL A 137 -14.37 -2.14 -10.83
CA VAL A 137 -15.20 -1.98 -9.62
C VAL A 137 -16.66 -2.20 -9.99
N ALA A 138 -17.29 -3.18 -9.33
CA ALA A 138 -18.68 -3.56 -9.56
C ALA A 138 -19.63 -2.41 -9.21
N GLY A 139 -20.77 -2.36 -9.91
CA GLY A 139 -21.85 -1.41 -9.74
C GLY A 139 -22.47 -1.03 -11.08
N ASP A 140 -23.78 -0.89 -11.11
CA ASP A 140 -24.55 -0.51 -12.30
C ASP A 140 -24.40 0.98 -12.60
N ASP A 141 -24.12 1.78 -11.58
CA ASP A 141 -23.87 3.22 -11.67
C ASP A 141 -22.70 3.67 -10.77
N LEU A 142 -22.36 4.96 -10.84
CA LEU A 142 -21.24 5.53 -10.07
C LEU A 142 -21.47 5.46 -8.56
N ASP A 143 -22.71 5.68 -8.09
CA ASP A 143 -23.02 5.69 -6.67
C ASP A 143 -22.81 4.31 -6.04
N GLU A 144 -23.22 3.23 -6.72
CA GLU A 144 -22.99 1.86 -6.28
C GLU A 144 -21.48 1.51 -6.31
N ARG A 145 -20.75 1.93 -7.32
CA ARG A 145 -19.29 1.74 -7.40
C ARG A 145 -18.56 2.48 -6.27
N VAL A 146 -18.95 3.70 -5.96
CA VAL A 146 -18.42 4.47 -4.81
C VAL A 146 -18.70 3.75 -3.52
N GLU A 147 -19.93 3.23 -3.32
CA GLU A 147 -20.28 2.53 -2.09
C GLU A 147 -19.47 1.23 -1.93
N ASN A 148 -19.21 0.48 -3.00
CA ASN A 148 -18.36 -0.70 -2.96
C ASN A 148 -16.91 -0.37 -2.55
N VAL A 149 -16.35 0.74 -3.05
CA VAL A 149 -15.02 1.22 -2.62
C VAL A 149 -15.05 1.67 -1.15
N ARG A 150 -16.09 2.39 -0.72
CA ARG A 150 -16.25 2.80 0.68
C ARG A 150 -16.38 1.61 1.63
N ALA A 151 -17.16 0.61 1.25
CA ALA A 151 -17.31 -0.63 2.01
C ALA A 151 -15.96 -1.37 2.15
N MET A 152 -15.16 -1.41 1.09
CA MET A 152 -13.81 -1.95 1.15
C MET A 152 -12.95 -1.22 2.18
N TYR A 153 -12.89 0.12 2.13
CA TYR A 153 -12.13 0.89 3.11
C TYR A 153 -12.63 0.67 4.54
N HIS A 154 -13.94 0.66 4.73
CA HIS A 154 -14.53 0.40 6.05
C HIS A 154 -14.07 -0.94 6.64
N ARG A 155 -14.01 -1.99 5.83
CA ARG A 155 -13.57 -3.32 6.26
C ARG A 155 -12.09 -3.36 6.63
N TYR A 156 -11.23 -2.65 5.89
CA TYR A 156 -9.79 -2.61 6.17
C TYR A 156 -9.43 -1.72 7.35
N LEU A 157 -10.16 -0.63 7.58
CA LEU A 157 -9.84 0.39 8.58
C LEU A 157 -10.67 0.27 9.87
N GLY A 158 -11.78 -0.51 9.84
CA GLY A 158 -12.75 -0.53 10.93
C GLY A 158 -13.58 0.76 11.04
N ARG A 159 -13.35 1.73 10.16
CA ARG A 159 -14.04 3.03 10.08
C ARG A 159 -14.26 3.46 8.64
N LEU A 160 -15.21 4.37 8.42
CA LEU A 160 -15.38 5.02 7.11
C LEU A 160 -14.44 6.23 7.05
N PRO A 161 -13.43 6.22 6.17
CA PRO A 161 -12.57 7.38 6.01
C PRO A 161 -13.27 8.48 5.21
N GLU A 162 -12.82 9.71 5.37
CA GLU A 162 -13.26 10.85 4.56
C GLU A 162 -12.46 10.93 3.26
N VAL A 163 -13.08 11.49 2.23
CA VAL A 163 -12.39 11.88 0.99
C VAL A 163 -12.04 13.36 1.08
N ASP A 164 -10.77 13.69 0.88
CA ASP A 164 -10.33 15.08 0.80
C ASP A 164 -10.87 15.73 -0.48
N GLN A 165 -11.86 16.59 -0.32
CA GLN A 165 -12.56 17.22 -1.44
C GLN A 165 -11.69 18.18 -2.24
N ALA A 166 -10.69 18.82 -1.60
CA ALA A 166 -9.77 19.73 -2.28
C ALA A 166 -8.78 18.95 -3.13
N VAL A 167 -8.17 17.90 -2.56
CA VAL A 167 -7.27 16.99 -3.30
C VAL A 167 -8.02 16.35 -4.48
N TRP A 168 -9.22 15.81 -4.25
CA TRP A 168 -10.02 15.20 -5.31
C TRP A 168 -10.34 16.19 -6.43
N ALA A 169 -10.74 17.43 -6.11
CA ALA A 169 -11.01 18.46 -7.11
C ALA A 169 -9.74 18.82 -7.92
N SER A 170 -8.59 18.95 -7.26
CA SER A 170 -7.30 19.21 -7.90
C SER A 170 -6.85 18.08 -8.81
N GLU A 171 -6.96 16.82 -8.37
CA GLU A 171 -6.66 15.62 -9.18
C GLU A 171 -7.55 15.57 -10.44
N ARG A 172 -8.83 15.87 -10.31
CA ARG A 172 -9.76 15.97 -11.45
C ARG A 172 -9.37 17.08 -12.42
N ALA A 173 -8.98 18.24 -11.91
CA ALA A 173 -8.63 19.40 -12.73
C ALA A 173 -7.30 19.20 -13.49
N THR A 174 -6.31 18.55 -12.88
CA THR A 174 -4.96 18.40 -13.43
C THR A 174 -4.69 17.04 -14.06
N GLY A 175 -5.57 16.05 -13.91
CA GLY A 175 -5.39 14.65 -14.30
C GLY A 175 -5.37 14.37 -15.80
N ASN A 176 -4.89 15.30 -16.65
CA ASN A 176 -4.86 15.12 -18.11
C ASN A 176 -4.00 13.95 -18.56
N HIS A 177 -2.91 13.66 -17.83
CA HIS A 177 -2.05 12.52 -18.11
C HIS A 177 -2.81 11.19 -17.90
N ASN A 178 -3.53 11.06 -16.79
CA ASN A 178 -4.36 9.89 -16.51
C ASN A 178 -5.52 9.75 -17.53
N ARG A 179 -6.08 10.88 -18.02
CA ARG A 179 -7.07 10.87 -19.11
C ARG A 179 -6.47 10.32 -20.41
N ALA A 180 -5.26 10.78 -20.78
CA ALA A 180 -4.57 10.28 -21.97
C ALA A 180 -4.35 8.75 -21.89
N ILE A 181 -3.90 8.24 -20.74
CA ILE A 181 -3.75 6.80 -20.49
C ILE A 181 -5.10 6.07 -20.60
N ALA A 182 -6.15 6.60 -19.99
CA ALA A 182 -7.47 5.96 -19.99
C ALA A 182 -8.08 5.90 -21.41
N TYR A 183 -8.00 6.98 -22.19
CA TYR A 183 -8.48 6.96 -23.58
C TYR A 183 -7.65 6.07 -24.50
N LEU A 184 -6.34 5.93 -24.26
CA LEU A 184 -5.52 4.91 -24.94
C LEU A 184 -6.03 3.51 -24.60
N MET A 185 -6.26 3.20 -23.33
CA MET A 185 -6.78 1.90 -22.89
C MET A 185 -8.19 1.62 -23.41
N LEU A 186 -9.03 2.65 -23.57
CA LEU A 186 -10.33 2.51 -24.22
C LEU A 186 -10.17 2.11 -25.70
N SER A 187 -9.24 2.73 -26.44
CA SER A 187 -8.99 2.40 -27.85
C SER A 187 -8.53 0.96 -28.06
N GLU A 188 -7.83 0.39 -27.07
CA GLU A 188 -7.37 -1.00 -27.08
C GLU A 188 -8.38 -1.99 -26.46
N GLY A 189 -9.53 -1.54 -25.97
CA GLY A 189 -10.57 -2.37 -25.36
C GLY A 189 -10.21 -2.93 -23.99
N ILE A 190 -9.23 -2.34 -23.30
CA ILE A 190 -8.82 -2.73 -21.95
C ILE A 190 -9.88 -2.32 -20.94
N ILE A 191 -10.36 -1.07 -21.03
CA ILE A 191 -11.42 -0.51 -20.17
C ILE A 191 -12.72 -0.29 -20.95
N THR A 192 -13.80 -0.08 -20.24
CA THR A 192 -15.13 0.22 -20.80
C THR A 192 -15.26 1.67 -21.23
N ASP A 193 -16.38 2.01 -21.87
CA ASP A 193 -16.70 3.38 -22.31
C ASP A 193 -17.06 4.36 -21.18
N ARG A 194 -17.07 3.89 -19.90
CA ARG A 194 -17.28 4.71 -18.68
C ARG A 194 -16.02 5.46 -18.25
N VAL A 195 -15.21 5.97 -19.19
CA VAL A 195 -13.87 6.54 -18.93
C VAL A 195 -13.88 7.63 -17.87
N GLU A 196 -14.74 8.64 -18.00
CA GLU A 196 -14.77 9.78 -17.07
C GLU A 196 -15.26 9.36 -15.67
N GLU A 197 -16.23 8.46 -15.60
CA GLU A 197 -16.71 7.89 -14.35
C GLU A 197 -15.62 7.07 -13.64
N THR A 198 -14.90 6.23 -14.41
CA THR A 198 -13.77 5.43 -13.90
C THR A 198 -12.63 6.32 -13.41
N LEU A 199 -12.31 7.39 -14.12
CA LEU A 199 -11.30 8.36 -13.67
C LEU A 199 -11.74 9.12 -12.44
N ASP A 200 -13.01 9.50 -12.34
CA ASP A 200 -13.55 10.20 -11.18
C ASP A 200 -13.44 9.34 -9.92
N LEU A 201 -13.81 8.07 -10.02
CA LEU A 201 -13.62 7.08 -8.94
C LEU A 201 -12.15 6.85 -8.62
N TYR A 202 -11.27 6.80 -9.63
CA TYR A 202 -9.83 6.67 -9.45
C TYR A 202 -9.23 7.86 -8.68
N PHE A 203 -9.64 9.09 -8.99
CA PHE A 203 -9.18 10.25 -8.25
C PHE A 203 -9.76 10.30 -6.83
N ALA A 204 -11.04 9.94 -6.65
CA ALA A 204 -11.67 9.90 -5.34
C ALA A 204 -10.96 8.92 -4.38
N GLN A 205 -10.62 7.70 -4.85
CA GLN A 205 -9.93 6.71 -4.02
C GLN A 205 -8.50 7.13 -3.64
N CYS A 206 -7.78 7.87 -4.50
CA CYS A 206 -6.47 8.43 -4.18
C CYS A 206 -6.55 9.53 -3.12
N SER A 207 -7.70 10.22 -3.05
CA SER A 207 -7.96 11.35 -2.15
C SER A 207 -8.53 10.95 -0.79
N VAL A 208 -8.60 9.65 -0.48
CA VAL A 208 -9.05 9.15 0.82
C VAL A 208 -8.06 9.54 1.91
N ARG A 209 -8.57 10.11 3.03
CA ARG A 209 -7.77 10.47 4.21
C ARG A 209 -7.49 9.26 5.08
N VAL A 210 -6.22 9.07 5.39
CA VAL A 210 -5.70 8.05 6.29
C VAL A 210 -4.59 8.64 7.15
N ASP A 211 -4.27 7.98 8.24
CA ASP A 211 -3.07 8.24 9.04
C ASP A 211 -2.08 7.07 8.95
N ALA A 212 -0.94 7.17 9.63
CA ALA A 212 0.07 6.12 9.62
C ALA A 212 -0.43 4.83 10.30
N VAL A 213 -1.29 4.93 11.31
CA VAL A 213 -1.89 3.78 12.00
C VAL A 213 -2.86 3.04 11.07
N ASP A 214 -3.65 3.77 10.30
CA ASP A 214 -4.51 3.19 9.25
C ASP A 214 -3.69 2.37 8.23
N LEU A 215 -2.57 2.92 7.74
CA LEU A 215 -1.70 2.19 6.82
C LEU A 215 -1.11 0.94 7.47
N ALA A 216 -0.67 1.02 8.73
CA ALA A 216 -0.19 -0.14 9.47
C ALA A 216 -1.28 -1.19 9.67
N MET A 217 -2.53 -0.79 9.92
CA MET A 217 -3.70 -1.67 10.02
C MET A 217 -4.00 -2.38 8.69
N ILE A 218 -3.98 -1.66 7.57
CA ILE A 218 -4.13 -2.25 6.23
C ILE A 218 -3.07 -3.33 6.00
N ALA A 219 -1.81 -2.99 6.27
CA ALA A 219 -0.69 -3.90 6.11
C ALA A 219 -0.82 -5.13 7.01
N ALA A 220 -1.21 -4.95 8.29
CA ALA A 220 -1.43 -6.04 9.24
C ALA A 220 -2.59 -6.95 8.83
N THR A 221 -3.68 -6.40 8.29
CA THR A 221 -4.80 -7.18 7.76
C THR A 221 -4.33 -8.09 6.61
N ILE A 222 -3.55 -7.56 5.67
CA ILE A 222 -2.98 -8.36 4.57
C ILE A 222 -1.99 -9.40 5.12
N ALA A 223 -1.13 -9.02 6.08
CA ALA A 223 -0.19 -9.92 6.75
C ALA A 223 -0.87 -11.08 7.49
N ASN A 224 -2.07 -10.82 8.02
CA ASN A 224 -2.91 -11.77 8.76
C ASN A 224 -3.86 -12.56 7.84
N HIS A 225 -3.44 -12.84 6.61
CA HIS A 225 -4.24 -13.61 5.65
C HIS A 225 -5.62 -13.00 5.34
N GLY A 226 -5.74 -11.68 5.46
CA GLY A 226 -6.97 -10.93 5.23
C GLY A 226 -7.91 -10.88 6.44
N VAL A 227 -7.49 -11.30 7.62
CA VAL A 227 -8.27 -11.15 8.87
C VAL A 227 -7.87 -9.83 9.55
N HIS A 228 -8.84 -8.98 9.81
CA HIS A 228 -8.62 -7.70 10.48
C HIS A 228 -8.17 -7.93 11.95
N PRO A 229 -7.01 -7.38 12.38
CA PRO A 229 -6.41 -7.68 13.68
C PRO A 229 -7.27 -7.37 14.89
N LEU A 230 -8.10 -6.32 14.83
CA LEU A 230 -8.92 -5.90 15.97
C LEU A 230 -10.33 -6.49 15.96
N THR A 231 -10.96 -6.64 14.77
CA THR A 231 -12.34 -7.11 14.68
C THR A 231 -12.46 -8.61 14.48
N GLY A 232 -11.40 -9.26 13.98
CA GLY A 232 -11.43 -10.67 13.58
C GLY A 232 -12.22 -10.95 12.30
N GLU A 233 -12.70 -9.91 11.61
CA GLU A 233 -13.42 -10.05 10.35
C GLU A 233 -12.50 -10.52 9.22
N GLN A 234 -12.97 -11.45 8.37
CA GLN A 234 -12.30 -11.82 7.13
C GLN A 234 -12.57 -10.74 6.07
N VAL A 235 -11.66 -9.81 5.91
CA VAL A 235 -11.72 -8.67 4.98
C VAL A 235 -11.44 -9.11 3.55
N ALA A 236 -10.45 -9.97 3.36
CA ALA A 236 -10.04 -10.49 2.06
C ALA A 236 -9.71 -11.98 2.15
N ARG A 237 -9.94 -12.75 1.05
CA ARG A 237 -9.53 -14.15 1.01
C ARG A 237 -8.02 -14.30 1.05
N ARG A 238 -7.56 -15.44 1.58
CA ARG A 238 -6.13 -15.75 1.72
C ARG A 238 -5.37 -15.82 0.38
N ASP A 239 -6.00 -16.28 -0.68
CA ASP A 239 -5.42 -16.31 -2.02
C ASP A 239 -5.27 -14.89 -2.60
N VAL A 240 -6.20 -14.00 -2.30
CA VAL A 240 -6.13 -12.58 -2.69
C VAL A 240 -4.99 -11.87 -1.96
N THR A 241 -4.85 -12.06 -0.64
CA THR A 241 -3.74 -11.43 0.11
C THR A 241 -2.37 -11.93 -0.34
N ARG A 242 -2.26 -13.23 -0.74
CA ARG A 242 -1.03 -13.74 -1.34
C ARG A 242 -0.69 -13.01 -2.66
N ASP A 243 -1.68 -12.78 -3.52
CA ASP A 243 -1.48 -12.09 -4.78
C ASP A 243 -1.16 -10.59 -4.55
N GLN A 244 -1.79 -9.94 -3.56
CA GLN A 244 -1.43 -8.58 -3.11
C GLN A 244 0.02 -8.51 -2.61
N LEU A 245 0.47 -9.45 -1.77
CA LEU A 245 1.85 -9.54 -1.27
C LEU A 245 2.85 -9.69 -2.41
N THR A 246 2.54 -10.54 -3.39
CA THR A 246 3.42 -10.78 -4.54
C THR A 246 3.61 -9.51 -5.35
N VAL A 247 2.52 -8.83 -5.69
CA VAL A 247 2.59 -7.60 -6.50
C VAL A 247 3.16 -6.43 -5.70
N ALA A 248 2.91 -6.35 -4.38
CA ALA A 248 3.55 -5.36 -3.51
C ALA A 248 5.07 -5.52 -3.47
N LEU A 249 5.60 -6.75 -3.43
CA LEU A 249 7.04 -7.00 -3.45
C LEU A 249 7.68 -6.61 -4.79
N THR A 250 7.03 -6.92 -5.91
CA THR A 250 7.63 -6.79 -7.24
C THR A 250 7.37 -5.45 -7.93
N CYS A 251 6.28 -4.75 -7.55
CA CYS A 251 5.81 -3.55 -8.25
C CYS A 251 5.44 -2.39 -7.31
N GLY A 252 5.45 -2.58 -5.98
CA GLY A 252 4.85 -1.64 -5.05
C GLY A 252 5.62 -0.34 -4.83
N MET A 253 6.92 -0.32 -5.16
CA MET A 253 7.84 0.80 -4.93
C MET A 253 8.23 1.52 -6.23
N TYR A 254 7.28 1.60 -7.18
CA TYR A 254 7.47 2.25 -8.48
C TYR A 254 8.63 1.62 -9.27
N ASP A 255 9.44 2.42 -9.97
CA ASP A 255 10.64 1.98 -10.69
C ASP A 255 11.78 1.57 -9.75
N TYR A 256 11.73 1.92 -8.46
CA TYR A 256 12.63 1.47 -7.40
C TYR A 256 12.32 0.05 -6.88
N ALA A 257 11.26 -0.59 -7.33
CA ALA A 257 10.79 -1.88 -6.78
C ALA A 257 11.84 -3.01 -6.85
N GLY A 258 12.69 -3.03 -7.88
CA GLY A 258 13.76 -4.02 -8.00
C GLY A 258 14.84 -3.86 -6.94
N GLU A 259 15.30 -2.64 -6.70
CA GLU A 259 16.31 -2.31 -5.68
C GLU A 259 15.75 -2.51 -4.27
N TRP A 260 14.48 -2.15 -4.07
CA TRP A 260 13.76 -2.41 -2.83
C TRP A 260 13.66 -3.90 -2.52
N ALA A 261 13.26 -4.71 -3.50
CA ALA A 261 13.16 -6.17 -3.32
C ALA A 261 14.52 -6.81 -3.00
N TYR A 262 15.63 -6.24 -3.50
CA TYR A 262 16.98 -6.72 -3.24
C TYR A 262 17.51 -6.26 -1.87
N SER A 263 17.31 -4.99 -1.50
CA SER A 263 17.93 -4.39 -0.32
C SER A 263 17.10 -4.49 0.94
N VAL A 264 15.77 -4.37 0.83
CA VAL A 264 14.81 -4.39 1.93
C VAL A 264 14.02 -5.70 1.96
N GLY A 265 13.50 -6.13 0.81
CA GLY A 265 12.81 -7.41 0.64
C GLY A 265 11.52 -7.55 1.44
N ILE A 266 10.88 -6.45 1.82
CA ILE A 266 9.57 -6.42 2.49
C ILE A 266 8.53 -6.06 1.44
N PRO A 267 7.45 -6.86 1.22
CA PRO A 267 6.33 -6.43 0.39
C PRO A 267 5.81 -5.06 0.85
N ALA A 268 5.81 -4.07 -0.03
CA ALA A 268 5.49 -2.69 0.35
C ALA A 268 4.70 -1.95 -0.73
N LYS A 269 4.03 -0.87 -0.36
CA LYS A 269 3.44 0.08 -1.29
C LYS A 269 3.69 1.51 -0.85
N SER A 270 4.22 2.30 -1.78
CA SER A 270 4.49 3.73 -1.63
C SER A 270 3.40 4.60 -2.25
N GLY A 271 3.22 5.80 -1.71
CA GLY A 271 2.33 6.83 -2.22
C GLY A 271 2.96 8.21 -2.12
N VAL A 272 2.74 9.03 -3.15
CA VAL A 272 3.31 10.40 -3.25
C VAL A 272 2.77 11.38 -2.19
N GLY A 273 1.81 10.96 -1.37
CA GLY A 273 1.43 11.66 -0.13
C GLY A 273 2.45 11.53 1.00
N GLY A 274 3.53 10.75 0.82
CA GLY A 274 4.57 10.51 1.81
C GLY A 274 4.40 9.23 2.62
N GLY A 275 3.36 8.44 2.35
CA GLY A 275 3.10 7.16 3.04
C GLY A 275 3.79 5.97 2.37
N ILE A 276 4.46 5.13 3.16
CA ILE A 276 4.89 3.78 2.77
C ILE A 276 4.32 2.79 3.76
N LEU A 277 3.59 1.79 3.28
CA LEU A 277 3.24 0.61 4.08
C LEU A 277 4.14 -0.56 3.72
N GLY A 278 4.60 -1.31 4.72
CA GLY A 278 5.32 -2.56 4.59
C GLY A 278 4.59 -3.69 5.28
N ILE A 279 4.58 -4.87 4.66
CA ILE A 279 3.79 -6.01 5.11
C ILE A 279 4.73 -7.11 5.55
N LEU A 280 4.61 -7.55 6.80
CA LEU A 280 5.37 -8.65 7.40
C LEU A 280 4.46 -9.87 7.54
N PRO A 281 4.45 -10.82 6.56
CA PRO A 281 3.50 -11.93 6.55
C PRO A 281 3.52 -12.74 7.85
N GLY A 282 2.35 -12.87 8.50
CA GLY A 282 2.17 -13.58 9.76
C GLY A 282 2.67 -12.82 11.01
N VAL A 283 3.19 -11.60 10.86
CA VAL A 283 3.73 -10.78 11.96
C VAL A 283 2.92 -9.50 12.14
N GLY A 284 2.77 -8.70 11.09
CA GLY A 284 2.07 -7.41 11.18
C GLY A 284 2.32 -6.50 10.00
N GLY A 285 1.95 -5.24 10.17
CA GLY A 285 2.19 -4.14 9.25
C GLY A 285 3.03 -3.05 9.89
N ILE A 286 3.86 -2.42 9.10
CA ILE A 286 4.61 -1.21 9.46
C ILE A 286 4.25 -0.13 8.46
N ALA A 287 4.08 1.10 8.93
CA ALA A 287 3.87 2.25 8.08
C ALA A 287 4.80 3.40 8.48
N VAL A 288 5.25 4.13 7.49
CA VAL A 288 5.99 5.38 7.68
C VAL A 288 5.25 6.47 6.91
N PHE A 289 5.05 7.60 7.54
CA PHE A 289 4.58 8.83 6.89
C PHE A 289 5.65 9.90 7.03
N SER A 290 6.12 10.43 5.90
CA SER A 290 6.93 11.63 5.82
C SER A 290 6.87 12.17 4.39
N PRO A 291 6.45 13.43 4.17
CA PRO A 291 6.11 13.94 2.84
C PRO A 291 7.31 14.30 1.95
N ARG A 292 8.55 14.33 2.47
CA ARG A 292 9.76 14.52 1.65
C ARG A 292 10.01 13.27 0.81
N LEU A 293 9.93 13.42 -0.53
CA LEU A 293 10.08 12.34 -1.51
C LEU A 293 11.43 12.43 -2.22
N ASP A 294 11.93 11.27 -2.64
CA ASP A 294 13.05 11.16 -3.56
C ASP A 294 12.60 11.35 -5.04
N ASP A 295 13.55 11.22 -5.98
CA ASP A 295 13.30 11.36 -7.41
C ASP A 295 12.36 10.24 -7.97
N HIS A 296 12.17 9.14 -7.24
CA HIS A 296 11.24 8.07 -7.59
C HIS A 296 9.83 8.27 -7.00
N GLY A 297 9.63 9.29 -6.16
CA GLY A 297 8.36 9.57 -5.48
C GLY A 297 8.14 8.78 -4.19
N ASN A 298 9.20 8.22 -3.60
CA ASN A 298 9.16 7.50 -2.34
C ASN A 298 9.59 8.40 -1.16
N SER A 299 8.97 8.24 0.01
CA SER A 299 9.37 8.94 1.22
C SER A 299 10.82 8.64 1.59
N VAL A 300 11.69 9.67 1.62
CA VAL A 300 13.12 9.51 1.93
C VAL A 300 13.31 8.94 3.33
N ARG A 301 12.66 9.53 4.37
CA ARG A 301 12.71 8.99 5.73
C ARG A 301 12.14 7.58 5.81
N GLY A 302 11.04 7.33 5.05
CA GLY A 302 10.43 6.01 4.97
C GLY A 302 11.38 4.95 4.43
N LEU A 303 12.11 5.23 3.35
CA LEU A 303 13.12 4.31 2.80
C LEU A 303 14.19 3.98 3.85
N ARG A 304 14.73 4.99 4.55
CA ARG A 304 15.77 4.79 5.58
C ARG A 304 15.27 3.96 6.76
N VAL A 305 14.05 4.21 7.23
CA VAL A 305 13.46 3.41 8.31
C VAL A 305 13.35 1.94 7.90
N PHE A 306 12.83 1.66 6.72
CA PHE A 306 12.67 0.27 6.26
C PHE A 306 14.01 -0.42 5.98
N GLU A 307 15.00 0.29 5.44
CA GLU A 307 16.37 -0.24 5.24
C GLU A 307 16.98 -0.70 6.58
N GLU A 308 16.90 0.16 7.62
CA GLU A 308 17.43 -0.19 8.94
C GLU A 308 16.64 -1.32 9.61
N LEU A 309 15.31 -1.29 9.55
CA LEU A 309 14.47 -2.37 10.09
C LEU A 309 14.77 -3.70 9.40
N ALA A 310 14.87 -3.72 8.07
CA ALA A 310 15.16 -4.94 7.32
C ALA A 310 16.52 -5.53 7.71
N LYS A 311 17.53 -4.68 7.88
CA LYS A 311 18.88 -5.07 8.24
C LYS A 311 18.99 -5.53 9.71
N GLU A 312 18.42 -4.76 10.63
CA GLU A 312 18.58 -5.01 12.07
C GLU A 312 17.80 -6.24 12.52
N PHE A 313 16.63 -6.50 11.92
CA PHE A 313 15.72 -7.58 12.31
C PHE A 313 15.63 -8.71 11.30
N GLU A 314 16.50 -8.74 10.30
CA GLU A 314 16.51 -9.78 9.26
C GLU A 314 15.12 -9.98 8.63
N LEU A 315 14.42 -8.84 8.33
CA LEU A 315 13.02 -8.86 7.87
C LEU A 315 12.85 -9.21 6.39
N HIS A 316 13.94 -9.36 5.66
CA HIS A 316 13.88 -9.71 4.24
C HIS A 316 13.14 -11.04 4.04
N VAL A 317 12.13 -11.06 3.15
CA VAL A 317 11.28 -12.27 2.95
C VAL A 317 12.07 -13.51 2.52
N PHE A 318 13.26 -13.35 1.95
CA PHE A 318 14.14 -14.44 1.55
C PHE A 318 15.29 -14.68 2.52
N ASP A 319 15.26 -14.10 3.72
CA ASP A 319 16.31 -14.34 4.72
C ASP A 319 16.37 -15.83 5.08
N PRO A 320 17.58 -16.47 5.03
CA PRO A 320 17.73 -17.89 5.28
C PRO A 320 17.40 -18.31 6.72
N SER A 321 17.44 -17.39 7.69
CA SER A 321 17.09 -17.65 9.09
C SER A 321 15.59 -17.89 9.28
N ARG A 322 14.74 -17.43 8.34
CA ARG A 322 13.31 -17.65 8.40
C ARG A 322 12.97 -19.09 8.02
N PRO A 323 12.26 -19.84 8.87
CA PRO A 323 11.86 -21.19 8.54
C PRO A 323 10.78 -21.20 7.46
N TRP A 324 11.16 -21.41 6.22
CA TRP A 324 10.25 -21.58 5.08
C TRP A 324 9.45 -22.86 5.13
N ARG A 325 9.85 -23.80 5.97
CA ARG A 325 9.23 -25.11 6.11
C ARG A 325 8.95 -25.39 7.57
N ARG A 326 7.72 -25.77 7.86
CA ARG A 326 7.54 -26.66 9.01
C ARG A 326 8.45 -27.87 8.76
N PRO A 327 9.27 -28.30 9.73
CA PRO A 327 9.93 -29.58 9.60
C PRO A 327 8.87 -30.58 9.19
N LEU A 328 9.15 -31.37 8.15
CA LEU A 328 8.35 -32.55 7.90
C LEU A 328 8.46 -33.33 9.21
N SER A 329 7.40 -33.34 10.00
CA SER A 329 7.35 -34.22 11.19
C SER A 329 7.49 -35.62 10.68
N ASP A 330 8.52 -36.31 11.16
CA ASP A 330 8.68 -37.76 11.04
C ASP A 330 7.44 -38.47 11.57
#